data_b3203ddb13fd69da0bba71eaa36d66fd
#
_entry.id   b3203ddb13fd69da0bba71eaa36d66fd
#
_cell.length_a   1.000
_cell.length_b   1.000
_cell.length_c   1.000
_cell.angle_alpha   90.00
_cell.angle_beta   90.00
_cell.angle_gamma   90.00
#
_symmetry.space_group_name_H-M   'P 1'
#
loop_
_entity.id
_entity.type
_entity.pdbx_description
1 polymer ?
#
loop_
_entity_poly.entity_id
_entity_poly.type
_entity_poly.pdbx_seq_one_letter_code
_entity_poly.pdbx_strand_id
1 'polypeptide(L)'
;MSEMPADWKERIGLDKVYDVAGPEGNRRLYASWAETYESGFVVDSGYVYHRQAAEVFCEEFALFDQPVLDVGCGTGIVGAELARLGVSVIDGIDISPGMLAEAEAKTHDSRPLYRRLIEADLTASTALADRAYAGIVSSGAFTHGIFGPETISELLRAARPQARFALGINSAHFDKAGFGDWLQQRQSTGLITGLRFDLRPIYAGADESDPDQWSCIAVFAAV
;
A
#
# COMPACT_ATOMS: atom_id res chain seq x y z
N MET A 1 23.20 9.21 -12.45
CA MET A 1 22.15 8.22 -12.15
C MET A 1 22.06 7.34 -13.38
N SER A 2 22.18 6.03 -13.28
CA SER A 2 22.03 5.15 -14.45
C SER A 2 20.52 4.98 -14.69
N GLU A 3 20.12 5.29 -15.93
CA GLU A 3 18.76 5.02 -16.39
C GLU A 3 18.44 3.53 -16.25
N MET A 4 17.20 3.21 -15.88
CA MET A 4 16.75 1.83 -15.83
C MET A 4 16.78 1.22 -17.23
N PRO A 5 17.24 -0.05 -17.41
CA PRO A 5 17.26 -0.71 -18.71
C PRO A 5 15.86 -0.80 -19.31
N ALA A 6 15.71 -0.76 -20.63
CA ALA A 6 14.40 -0.85 -21.30
C ALA A 6 13.64 -2.16 -21.01
N ASP A 7 14.34 -3.23 -20.65
CA ASP A 7 13.79 -4.56 -20.29
C ASP A 7 13.59 -4.74 -18.77
N TRP A 8 13.60 -3.68 -17.99
CA TRP A 8 13.54 -3.74 -16.53
C TRP A 8 12.27 -4.43 -15.99
N LYS A 9 11.12 -4.23 -16.63
CA LYS A 9 9.85 -4.88 -16.21
C LYS A 9 9.96 -6.42 -16.33
N GLU A 10 10.57 -6.91 -17.39
CA GLU A 10 10.78 -8.35 -17.61
C GLU A 10 11.79 -8.93 -16.61
N ARG A 11 12.89 -8.21 -16.37
CA ARG A 11 13.95 -8.65 -15.44
C ARG A 11 13.46 -8.83 -14.01
N ILE A 12 12.58 -7.97 -13.55
CA ILE A 12 12.01 -8.03 -12.19
C ILE A 12 10.63 -8.75 -12.16
N GLY A 13 10.19 -9.30 -13.28
CA GLY A 13 8.95 -10.08 -13.38
C GLY A 13 7.67 -9.25 -13.28
N LEU A 14 7.72 -7.92 -13.45
CA LEU A 14 6.54 -7.04 -13.43
C LEU A 14 5.61 -7.26 -14.61
N ASP A 15 6.11 -7.74 -15.75
CA ASP A 15 5.29 -8.20 -16.86
C ASP A 15 4.26 -9.24 -16.42
N LYS A 16 4.67 -10.18 -15.55
CA LYS A 16 3.77 -11.19 -14.98
C LYS A 16 2.72 -10.61 -14.04
N VAL A 17 3.03 -9.51 -13.34
CA VAL A 17 2.06 -8.83 -12.44
C VAL A 17 0.96 -8.17 -13.25
N TYR A 18 1.30 -7.53 -14.34
CA TYR A 18 0.34 -6.83 -15.19
C TYR A 18 -0.52 -7.77 -16.05
N ASP A 19 -0.06 -9.00 -16.30
CA ASP A 19 -0.80 -10.02 -17.05
C ASP A 19 -1.76 -10.85 -16.19
N VAL A 20 -1.67 -10.73 -14.85
CA VAL A 20 -2.50 -11.50 -13.93
C VAL A 20 -3.86 -10.83 -13.76
N ALA A 21 -4.93 -11.58 -14.04
CA ALA A 21 -6.30 -11.14 -13.87
C ALA A 21 -6.94 -11.69 -12.58
N GLY A 22 -7.50 -10.77 -11.79
CA GLY A 22 -8.37 -11.07 -10.65
C GLY A 22 -7.65 -11.51 -9.36
N PRO A 23 -8.40 -11.58 -8.25
CA PRO A 23 -7.84 -11.83 -6.91
C PRO A 23 -7.09 -13.14 -6.77
N GLU A 24 -7.61 -14.24 -7.35
CA GLU A 24 -6.99 -15.56 -7.27
C GLU A 24 -5.67 -15.64 -8.06
N GLY A 25 -5.58 -14.93 -9.18
CA GLY A 25 -4.33 -14.82 -9.92
C GLY A 25 -3.27 -14.07 -9.13
N ASN A 26 -3.63 -12.92 -8.55
CA ASN A 26 -2.75 -12.15 -7.69
C ASN A 26 -2.28 -12.96 -6.48
N ARG A 27 -3.20 -13.68 -5.80
CA ARG A 27 -2.88 -14.56 -4.67
C ARG A 27 -1.78 -15.57 -5.04
N ARG A 28 -1.91 -16.26 -6.17
CA ARG A 28 -0.92 -17.26 -6.62
C ARG A 28 0.42 -16.65 -6.99
N LEU A 29 0.41 -15.52 -7.69
CA LEU A 29 1.63 -14.85 -8.09
C LEU A 29 2.43 -14.40 -6.88
N TYR A 30 1.81 -13.65 -5.96
CA TYR A 30 2.47 -13.15 -4.76
C TYR A 30 2.89 -14.27 -3.81
N ALA A 31 2.13 -15.36 -3.71
CA ALA A 31 2.56 -16.54 -2.95
C ALA A 31 3.85 -17.17 -3.52
N SER A 32 4.03 -17.17 -4.84
CA SER A 32 5.26 -17.69 -5.47
C SER A 32 6.47 -16.77 -5.30
N TRP A 33 6.26 -15.50 -4.97
CA TRP A 33 7.31 -14.48 -4.79
C TRP A 33 7.71 -14.26 -3.34
N ALA A 34 6.90 -14.70 -2.37
CA ALA A 34 7.03 -14.31 -0.98
C ALA A 34 8.47 -14.44 -0.44
N GLU A 35 9.11 -15.61 -0.61
CA GLU A 35 10.46 -15.88 -0.10
C GLU A 35 11.56 -15.01 -0.76
N THR A 36 11.36 -14.60 -2.01
CA THR A 36 12.37 -13.85 -2.79
C THR A 36 11.99 -12.40 -3.04
N TYR A 37 10.83 -11.96 -2.57
CA TYR A 37 10.31 -10.62 -2.86
C TYR A 37 11.28 -9.51 -2.41
N GLU A 38 11.79 -9.59 -1.19
CA GLU A 38 12.68 -8.55 -0.67
C GLU A 38 14.11 -8.67 -1.22
N SER A 39 14.67 -9.89 -1.23
CA SER A 39 16.03 -10.12 -1.70
C SER A 39 16.20 -10.00 -3.22
N GLY A 40 15.13 -10.28 -3.97
CA GLY A 40 15.08 -10.13 -5.42
C GLY A 40 14.43 -8.80 -5.83
N PHE A 41 13.09 -8.76 -5.89
CA PHE A 41 12.36 -7.63 -6.45
C PHE A 41 12.75 -6.29 -5.82
N VAL A 42 12.72 -6.16 -4.48
CA VAL A 42 12.97 -4.87 -3.80
C VAL A 42 14.41 -4.40 -4.04
N VAL A 43 15.39 -5.31 -3.95
CA VAL A 43 16.81 -4.97 -4.14
C VAL A 43 17.12 -4.72 -5.61
N ASP A 44 16.72 -5.63 -6.50
CA ASP A 44 17.11 -5.61 -7.91
C ASP A 44 16.45 -4.46 -8.68
N SER A 45 15.20 -4.10 -8.32
CA SER A 45 14.50 -2.96 -8.93
C SER A 45 14.84 -1.61 -8.31
N GLY A 46 15.50 -1.57 -7.16
CA GLY A 46 15.67 -0.34 -6.40
C GLY A 46 14.35 0.22 -5.86
N TYR A 47 13.41 -0.64 -5.46
CA TYR A 47 12.11 -0.25 -4.92
C TYR A 47 12.25 0.55 -3.62
N VAL A 48 11.84 1.81 -3.65
CA VAL A 48 11.96 2.75 -2.52
C VAL A 48 10.61 3.21 -1.97
N TYR A 49 9.53 2.88 -2.67
CA TYR A 49 8.22 3.44 -2.45
C TYR A 49 7.62 3.13 -1.07
N HIS A 50 7.88 1.94 -0.50
CA HIS A 50 7.44 1.56 0.85
C HIS A 50 7.90 2.56 1.93
N ARG A 51 9.15 3.08 1.81
CA ARG A 51 9.67 4.10 2.74
C ARG A 51 8.95 5.42 2.59
N GLN A 52 8.77 5.86 1.35
CA GLN A 52 8.13 7.13 1.05
C GLN A 52 6.66 7.14 1.49
N ALA A 53 5.92 6.04 1.29
CA ALA A 53 4.55 5.92 1.76
C ALA A 53 4.46 6.00 3.29
N ALA A 54 5.37 5.32 4.01
CA ALA A 54 5.45 5.38 5.46
C ALA A 54 5.85 6.78 5.98
N GLU A 55 6.81 7.44 5.33
CA GLU A 55 7.23 8.82 5.67
C GLU A 55 6.09 9.81 5.50
N VAL A 56 5.44 9.82 4.32
CA VAL A 56 4.29 10.70 4.04
C VAL A 56 3.13 10.44 5.02
N PHE A 57 2.88 9.18 5.37
CA PHE A 57 1.88 8.84 6.39
C PHE A 57 2.25 9.42 7.75
N CYS A 58 3.48 9.24 8.22
CA CYS A 58 3.92 9.69 9.53
C CYS A 58 4.05 11.22 9.66
N GLU A 59 4.22 11.96 8.56
CA GLU A 59 4.14 13.42 8.55
C GLU A 59 2.75 13.93 8.96
N GLU A 60 1.70 13.20 8.62
CA GLU A 60 0.29 13.55 8.88
C GLU A 60 -0.30 12.85 10.12
N PHE A 61 0.39 11.83 10.62
CA PHE A 61 -0.10 10.99 11.70
C PHE A 61 0.71 11.21 12.99
N ALA A 62 0.03 11.69 14.04
CA ALA A 62 0.66 12.00 15.33
C ALA A 62 0.29 11.01 16.46
N LEU A 63 -0.58 10.02 16.20
CA LEU A 63 -1.12 9.11 17.21
C LEU A 63 -0.42 7.73 17.12
N PHE A 64 0.91 7.71 17.33
CA PHE A 64 1.76 6.54 17.11
C PHE A 64 1.44 5.32 18.00
N ASP A 65 0.64 5.49 19.05
CA ASP A 65 0.14 4.45 19.95
C ASP A 65 -1.26 3.92 19.57
N GLN A 66 -1.85 4.46 18.50
CA GLN A 66 -3.17 4.03 18.01
C GLN A 66 -3.06 3.04 16.85
N PRO A 67 -4.09 2.19 16.63
CA PRO A 67 -4.06 1.20 15.58
C PRO A 67 -3.94 1.81 14.17
N VAL A 68 -2.95 1.35 13.42
CA VAL A 68 -2.73 1.64 12.00
C VAL A 68 -2.94 0.36 11.20
N LEU A 69 -3.62 0.45 10.06
CA LEU A 69 -3.79 -0.64 9.11
C LEU A 69 -2.84 -0.45 7.93
N ASP A 70 -1.99 -1.44 7.70
CA ASP A 70 -1.15 -1.59 6.51
C ASP A 70 -1.90 -2.44 5.48
N VAL A 71 -2.36 -1.80 4.39
CA VAL A 71 -3.24 -2.41 3.37
C VAL A 71 -2.43 -2.95 2.21
N GLY A 72 -2.59 -4.25 1.93
CA GLY A 72 -1.72 -4.98 1.03
C GLY A 72 -0.30 -5.06 1.61
N CYS A 73 -0.21 -5.48 2.88
CA CYS A 73 1.03 -5.40 3.66
C CYS A 73 2.17 -6.26 3.09
N GLY A 74 1.84 -7.23 2.22
CA GLY A 74 2.82 -8.12 1.61
C GLY A 74 3.70 -8.80 2.66
N THR A 75 5.02 -8.76 2.45
CA THR A 75 6.01 -9.27 3.40
C THR A 75 6.24 -8.36 4.61
N GLY A 76 5.56 -7.22 4.70
CA GLY A 76 5.62 -6.31 5.86
C GLY A 76 6.70 -5.22 5.78
N ILE A 77 7.18 -4.87 4.59
CA ILE A 77 8.21 -3.82 4.45
C ILE A 77 7.70 -2.42 4.81
N VAL A 78 6.43 -2.11 4.56
CA VAL A 78 5.80 -0.84 4.99
C VAL A 78 5.66 -0.82 6.51
N GLY A 79 5.14 -1.91 7.10
CA GLY A 79 5.04 -2.05 8.55
C GLY A 79 6.38 -1.87 9.27
N ALA A 80 7.48 -2.40 8.70
CA ALA A 80 8.82 -2.23 9.25
C ALA A 80 9.26 -0.75 9.26
N GLU A 81 8.96 0.01 8.20
CA GLU A 81 9.25 1.45 8.16
C GLU A 81 8.35 2.25 9.11
N LEU A 82 7.07 1.90 9.22
CA LEU A 82 6.16 2.51 10.19
C LEU A 82 6.67 2.32 11.63
N ALA A 83 7.10 1.10 11.98
CA ALA A 83 7.66 0.81 13.30
C ALA A 83 8.96 1.58 13.55
N ARG A 84 9.86 1.67 12.54
CA ARG A 84 11.08 2.49 12.60
C ARG A 84 10.77 3.97 12.84
N LEU A 85 9.65 4.47 12.31
CA LEU A 85 9.17 5.85 12.48
C LEU A 85 8.37 6.04 13.79
N GLY A 86 8.19 4.99 14.61
CA GLY A 86 7.61 5.07 15.94
C GLY A 86 6.16 4.59 16.06
N VAL A 87 5.53 4.10 14.98
CA VAL A 87 4.18 3.52 15.06
C VAL A 87 4.26 2.18 15.80
N SER A 88 3.53 2.05 16.92
CA SER A 88 3.67 0.91 17.83
C SER A 88 2.56 -0.13 17.71
N VAL A 89 1.45 0.19 17.05
CA VAL A 89 0.29 -0.70 16.91
C VAL A 89 -0.09 -0.82 15.44
N ILE A 90 0.41 -1.85 14.78
CA ILE A 90 0.22 -2.08 13.34
C ILE A 90 -0.53 -3.39 13.14
N ASP A 91 -1.62 -3.36 12.36
CA ASP A 91 -2.25 -4.55 11.80
C ASP A 91 -1.95 -4.58 10.29
N GLY A 92 -1.74 -5.76 9.74
CA GLY A 92 -1.55 -5.97 8.30
C GLY A 92 -2.74 -6.71 7.69
N ILE A 93 -3.09 -6.38 6.45
CA ILE A 93 -4.06 -7.14 5.67
C ILE A 93 -3.50 -7.42 4.27
N ASP A 94 -3.58 -8.68 3.84
CA ASP A 94 -3.16 -9.12 2.52
C ASP A 94 -4.00 -10.32 2.08
N ILE A 95 -4.09 -10.56 0.76
CA ILE A 95 -4.78 -11.72 0.19
C ILE A 95 -3.89 -12.97 0.15
N SER A 96 -2.57 -12.81 0.21
CA SER A 96 -1.59 -13.88 0.02
C SER A 96 -1.11 -14.45 1.36
N PRO A 97 -1.46 -15.71 1.70
CA PRO A 97 -0.96 -16.35 2.93
C PRO A 97 0.57 -16.51 2.92
N GLY A 98 1.21 -16.66 1.76
CA GLY A 98 2.67 -16.72 1.67
C GLY A 98 3.32 -15.38 2.07
N MET A 99 2.77 -14.26 1.59
CA MET A 99 3.23 -12.93 2.01
C MET A 99 3.03 -12.70 3.51
N LEU A 100 1.86 -13.09 4.04
CA LEU A 100 1.57 -12.96 5.47
C LEU A 100 2.50 -13.80 6.35
N ALA A 101 2.94 -14.98 5.88
CA ALA A 101 3.90 -15.81 6.61
C ALA A 101 5.27 -15.10 6.74
N GLU A 102 5.75 -14.42 5.69
CA GLU A 102 6.95 -13.59 5.75
C GLU A 102 6.78 -12.39 6.70
N ALA A 103 5.61 -11.74 6.65
CA ALA A 103 5.28 -10.63 7.55
C ALA A 103 5.22 -11.06 9.02
N GLU A 104 4.71 -12.26 9.31
CA GLU A 104 4.62 -12.83 10.66
C GLU A 104 6.00 -13.09 11.28
N ALA A 105 6.99 -13.45 10.46
CA ALA A 105 8.36 -13.65 10.91
C ALA A 105 9.09 -12.36 11.29
N LYS A 106 8.55 -11.19 10.90
CA LYS A 106 9.20 -9.90 11.19
C LYS A 106 9.03 -9.44 12.64
N THR A 107 10.10 -8.87 13.15
CA THR A 107 10.14 -8.29 14.51
C THR A 107 10.68 -6.88 14.49
N HIS A 108 10.22 -6.07 15.44
CA HIS A 108 10.79 -4.76 15.77
C HIS A 108 11.02 -4.69 17.28
N ASP A 109 12.23 -4.32 17.74
CA ASP A 109 12.62 -4.33 19.17
C ASP A 109 12.30 -5.64 19.89
N SER A 110 12.59 -6.78 19.24
CA SER A 110 12.34 -8.14 19.76
C SER A 110 10.86 -8.48 20.02
N ARG A 111 9.93 -7.75 19.41
CA ARG A 111 8.48 -8.03 19.44
C ARG A 111 7.96 -8.30 18.05
N PRO A 112 6.87 -9.07 17.88
CA PRO A 112 6.21 -9.18 16.60
C PRO A 112 5.93 -7.79 16.01
N LEU A 113 6.23 -7.61 14.71
CA LEU A 113 6.03 -6.35 14.02
C LEU A 113 4.54 -5.98 13.95
N TYR A 114 3.71 -6.95 13.61
CA TYR A 114 2.27 -6.76 13.52
C TYR A 114 1.57 -7.29 14.77
N ARG A 115 0.59 -6.54 15.26
CA ARG A 115 -0.33 -7.00 16.30
C ARG A 115 -1.24 -8.11 15.77
N ARG A 116 -1.73 -7.97 14.54
CA ARG A 116 -2.55 -8.94 13.81
C ARG A 116 -2.21 -8.91 12.32
N LEU A 117 -2.25 -10.08 11.71
CA LEU A 117 -2.21 -10.26 10.25
C LEU A 117 -3.55 -10.87 9.82
N ILE A 118 -4.17 -10.29 8.80
CA ILE A 118 -5.52 -10.60 8.34
C ILE A 118 -5.43 -11.09 6.90
N GLU A 119 -5.74 -12.37 6.66
CA GLU A 119 -5.90 -12.88 5.30
C GLU A 119 -7.30 -12.53 4.80
N ALA A 120 -7.41 -11.61 3.83
CA ALA A 120 -8.68 -11.24 3.23
C ALA A 120 -8.52 -10.61 1.85
N ASP A 121 -9.53 -10.81 1.01
CA ASP A 121 -9.74 -10.09 -0.24
C ASP A 121 -10.55 -8.82 0.02
N LEU A 122 -9.91 -7.66 -0.07
CA LEU A 122 -10.56 -6.36 0.14
C LEU A 122 -11.51 -5.95 -1.00
N THR A 123 -11.53 -6.68 -2.11
CA THR A 123 -12.53 -6.48 -3.18
C THR A 123 -13.85 -7.19 -2.88
N ALA A 124 -13.84 -8.12 -1.94
CA ALA A 124 -15.01 -8.81 -1.39
C ALA A 124 -15.43 -8.18 -0.05
N SER A 125 -16.47 -8.71 0.57
CA SER A 125 -16.89 -8.30 1.93
C SER A 125 -15.78 -8.58 2.96
N THR A 126 -15.46 -7.62 3.82
CA THR A 126 -14.26 -7.69 4.64
C THR A 126 -14.48 -8.15 6.08
N ALA A 127 -13.40 -8.68 6.65
CA ALA A 127 -13.28 -9.02 8.07
C ALA A 127 -12.86 -7.81 8.95
N LEU A 128 -12.80 -6.59 8.41
CA LEU A 128 -12.43 -5.41 9.17
C LEU A 128 -13.60 -4.94 10.05
N ALA A 129 -13.31 -4.66 11.31
CA ALA A 129 -14.29 -4.05 12.20
C ALA A 129 -14.49 -2.56 11.86
N ASP A 130 -15.73 -2.07 12.06
CA ASP A 130 -16.05 -0.66 11.90
C ASP A 130 -15.23 0.21 12.86
N ARG A 131 -14.75 1.35 12.37
CA ARG A 131 -14.07 2.36 13.18
C ARG A 131 -12.95 1.79 14.05
N ALA A 132 -12.17 0.86 13.51
CA ALA A 132 -11.10 0.19 14.23
C ALA A 132 -9.78 0.96 14.19
N TYR A 133 -9.50 1.68 13.10
CA TYR A 133 -8.19 2.22 12.80
C TYR A 133 -8.15 3.74 12.86
N ALA A 134 -7.10 4.29 13.47
CA ALA A 134 -6.79 5.73 13.51
C ALA A 134 -5.93 6.16 12.32
N GLY A 135 -5.28 5.23 11.64
CA GLY A 135 -4.49 5.45 10.45
C GLY A 135 -4.60 4.30 9.46
N ILE A 136 -4.52 4.60 8.18
CA ILE A 136 -4.56 3.61 7.09
C ILE A 136 -3.50 4.00 6.06
N VAL A 137 -2.62 3.07 5.78
CA VAL A 137 -1.52 3.24 4.82
C VAL A 137 -1.53 2.11 3.80
N SER A 138 -1.10 2.40 2.58
CA SER A 138 -0.89 1.39 1.56
C SER A 138 0.26 1.78 0.63
N SER A 139 1.07 0.82 0.23
CA SER A 139 2.11 0.96 -0.79
C SER A 139 2.08 -0.24 -1.72
N GLY A 140 1.87 0.01 -3.02
CA GLY A 140 1.92 -1.02 -4.06
C GLY A 140 0.67 -1.88 -4.25
N ALA A 141 -0.41 -1.70 -3.44
CA ALA A 141 -1.65 -2.47 -3.60
C ALA A 141 -2.66 -1.79 -4.54
N PHE A 142 -2.69 -0.46 -4.61
CA PHE A 142 -3.52 0.28 -5.56
C PHE A 142 -2.81 0.40 -6.91
N THR A 143 -2.80 -0.69 -7.66
CA THR A 143 -2.16 -0.81 -8.97
C THR A 143 -3.04 -1.62 -9.92
N HIS A 144 -2.59 -1.78 -11.17
CA HIS A 144 -3.34 -2.42 -12.25
C HIS A 144 -3.95 -3.77 -11.83
N GLY A 145 -5.27 -3.88 -11.96
CA GLY A 145 -6.00 -5.14 -11.75
C GLY A 145 -6.12 -5.61 -10.29
N ILE A 146 -5.68 -4.80 -9.29
CA ILE A 146 -5.79 -5.13 -7.87
C ILE A 146 -6.92 -4.31 -7.22
N PHE A 147 -6.65 -3.07 -6.78
CA PHE A 147 -7.65 -2.25 -6.10
C PHE A 147 -8.10 -1.06 -6.94
N GLY A 148 -9.42 -0.89 -7.07
CA GLY A 148 -10.07 0.30 -7.59
C GLY A 148 -10.44 1.29 -6.48
N PRO A 149 -11.00 2.47 -6.85
CA PRO A 149 -11.42 3.48 -5.88
C PRO A 149 -12.53 2.99 -4.94
N GLU A 150 -13.34 2.00 -5.34
CA GLU A 150 -14.42 1.42 -4.52
C GLU A 150 -13.88 0.78 -3.23
N THR A 151 -12.67 0.20 -3.29
CA THR A 151 -12.02 -0.41 -2.13
C THR A 151 -11.81 0.60 -1.00
N ILE A 152 -11.63 1.89 -1.33
CA ILE A 152 -11.48 2.96 -0.34
C ILE A 152 -12.74 3.12 0.52
N SER A 153 -13.93 2.81 0.00
CA SER A 153 -15.18 2.86 0.78
C SER A 153 -15.14 1.92 1.97
N GLU A 154 -14.58 0.74 1.79
CA GLU A 154 -14.43 -0.25 2.87
C GLU A 154 -13.40 0.20 3.90
N LEU A 155 -12.31 0.81 3.44
CA LEU A 155 -11.31 1.38 4.34
C LEU A 155 -11.88 2.56 5.15
N LEU A 156 -12.73 3.40 4.55
CA LEU A 156 -13.44 4.48 5.24
C LEU A 156 -14.40 3.94 6.32
N ARG A 157 -15.06 2.80 6.08
CA ARG A 157 -15.90 2.14 7.09
C ARG A 157 -15.07 1.67 8.29
N ALA A 158 -13.88 1.12 8.02
CA ALA A 158 -12.98 0.64 9.06
C ALA A 158 -12.23 1.78 9.80
N ALA A 159 -12.23 2.98 9.24
CA ALA A 159 -11.57 4.15 9.80
C ALA A 159 -12.38 4.79 10.93
N ARG A 160 -11.68 5.26 11.96
CA ARG A 160 -12.27 6.14 12.98
C ARG A 160 -12.50 7.53 12.39
N PRO A 161 -13.41 8.34 12.97
CA PRO A 161 -13.43 9.77 12.67
C PRO A 161 -12.04 10.38 12.86
N GLN A 162 -11.63 11.23 11.94
CA GLN A 162 -10.31 11.85 11.87
C GLN A 162 -9.13 10.90 11.58
N ALA A 163 -9.40 9.64 11.24
CA ALA A 163 -8.35 8.72 10.80
C ALA A 163 -7.59 9.28 9.58
N ARG A 164 -6.27 9.16 9.60
CA ARG A 164 -5.40 9.63 8.52
C ARG A 164 -5.15 8.52 7.50
N PHE A 165 -5.15 8.92 6.25
CA PHE A 165 -4.87 8.04 5.12
C PHE A 165 -3.67 8.51 4.34
N ALA A 166 -2.82 7.56 3.93
CA ALA A 166 -1.82 7.72 2.89
C ALA A 166 -1.88 6.51 1.96
N LEU A 167 -2.59 6.65 0.86
CA LEU A 167 -2.81 5.57 -0.09
C LEU A 167 -1.98 5.79 -1.34
N GLY A 168 -1.00 4.94 -1.52
CA GLY A 168 -0.14 4.94 -2.67
C GLY A 168 -0.78 4.27 -3.88
N ILE A 169 -1.01 5.03 -4.93
CA ILE A 169 -1.71 4.62 -6.14
C ILE A 169 -0.76 4.77 -7.32
N ASN A 170 -0.51 3.71 -8.09
CA ASN A 170 0.27 3.81 -9.33
C ASN A 170 -0.31 4.91 -10.24
N SER A 171 0.54 5.80 -10.79
CA SER A 171 0.06 7.00 -11.51
C SER A 171 -0.73 6.67 -12.77
N ALA A 172 -0.34 5.66 -13.55
CA ALA A 172 -1.11 5.24 -14.71
C ALA A 172 -2.46 4.62 -14.32
N HIS A 173 -2.52 3.91 -13.19
CA HIS A 173 -3.77 3.37 -12.64
C HIS A 173 -4.66 4.46 -12.05
N PHE A 174 -4.08 5.47 -11.40
CA PHE A 174 -4.79 6.61 -10.84
C PHE A 174 -5.67 7.31 -11.88
N ASP A 175 -5.08 7.65 -13.03
CA ASP A 175 -5.79 8.31 -14.12
C ASP A 175 -6.82 7.38 -14.76
N LYS A 176 -6.43 6.15 -15.09
CA LYS A 176 -7.29 5.18 -15.78
C LYS A 176 -8.52 4.78 -14.99
N ALA A 177 -8.40 4.63 -13.66
CA ALA A 177 -9.48 4.20 -12.78
C ALA A 177 -10.29 5.38 -12.18
N GLY A 178 -9.90 6.64 -12.45
CA GLY A 178 -10.64 7.81 -12.02
C GLY A 178 -10.58 8.12 -10.52
N PHE A 179 -9.47 7.78 -9.86
CA PHE A 179 -9.29 8.02 -8.43
C PHE A 179 -9.43 9.49 -8.04
N GLY A 180 -8.94 10.42 -8.89
CA GLY A 180 -9.01 11.85 -8.64
C GLY A 180 -10.44 12.34 -8.47
N ASP A 181 -11.30 12.06 -9.45
CA ASP A 181 -12.73 12.45 -9.44
C ASP A 181 -13.46 11.77 -8.28
N TRP A 182 -13.19 10.49 -8.05
CA TRP A 182 -13.81 9.72 -6.98
C TRP A 182 -13.50 10.32 -5.60
N LEU A 183 -12.23 10.64 -5.30
CA LEU A 183 -11.79 11.24 -4.04
C LEU A 183 -12.32 12.68 -3.88
N GLN A 184 -12.29 13.48 -4.93
CA GLN A 184 -12.84 14.84 -4.91
C GLN A 184 -14.35 14.84 -4.61
N GLN A 185 -15.10 13.89 -5.18
CA GLN A 185 -16.51 13.72 -4.84
C GLN A 185 -16.71 13.39 -3.36
N ARG A 186 -15.89 12.51 -2.77
CA ARG A 186 -15.97 12.18 -1.33
C ARG A 186 -15.66 13.39 -0.45
N GLN A 187 -14.71 14.21 -0.85
CA GLN A 187 -14.43 15.48 -0.16
C GLN A 187 -15.59 16.46 -0.27
N SER A 188 -16.18 16.64 -1.45
CA SER A 188 -17.30 17.55 -1.66
C SER A 188 -18.57 17.15 -0.88
N THR A 189 -18.75 15.85 -0.63
CA THR A 189 -19.85 15.30 0.18
C THR A 189 -19.56 15.23 1.68
N GLY A 190 -18.35 15.65 2.10
CA GLY A 190 -17.96 15.71 3.51
C GLY A 190 -17.65 14.34 4.13
N LEU A 191 -17.36 13.31 3.33
CA LEU A 191 -16.92 12.01 3.83
C LEU A 191 -15.44 11.97 4.16
N ILE A 192 -14.64 12.79 3.45
CA ILE A 192 -13.21 12.99 3.71
C ILE A 192 -12.89 14.48 3.71
N THR A 193 -11.74 14.84 4.29
CA THR A 193 -11.27 16.23 4.35
C THR A 193 -9.75 16.30 4.16
N GLY A 194 -9.25 17.48 3.75
CA GLY A 194 -7.82 17.72 3.61
C GLY A 194 -7.16 16.92 2.48
N LEU A 195 -7.91 16.56 1.43
CA LEU A 195 -7.39 15.80 0.31
C LEU A 195 -6.24 16.54 -0.38
N ARG A 196 -5.10 15.88 -0.48
CA ARG A 196 -3.95 16.29 -1.29
C ARG A 196 -3.32 15.09 -1.96
N PHE A 197 -2.55 15.34 -2.99
CA PHE A 197 -1.81 14.32 -3.74
C PHE A 197 -0.32 14.63 -3.70
N ASP A 198 0.48 13.61 -3.39
CA ASP A 198 1.93 13.70 -3.33
C ASP A 198 2.52 12.70 -4.34
N LEU A 199 3.17 13.21 -5.38
CA LEU A 199 3.74 12.39 -6.44
C LEU A 199 5.13 11.91 -6.02
N ARG A 200 5.36 10.59 -6.02
CA ARG A 200 6.61 9.97 -5.58
C ARG A 200 7.08 8.90 -6.57
N PRO A 201 8.40 8.77 -6.78
CA PRO A 201 8.95 7.67 -7.56
C PRO A 201 8.78 6.34 -6.83
N ILE A 202 8.44 5.29 -7.57
CA ILE A 202 8.35 3.92 -7.05
C ILE A 202 9.76 3.31 -6.89
N TYR A 203 10.66 3.67 -7.80
CA TYR A 203 12.02 3.13 -7.90
C TYR A 203 13.08 4.23 -7.77
N ALA A 204 14.24 3.89 -7.22
CA ALA A 204 15.39 4.78 -7.19
C ALA A 204 15.94 4.96 -8.62
N GLY A 205 15.76 6.09 -9.23
CA GLY A 205 16.14 6.35 -10.64
C GLY A 205 14.99 6.19 -11.62
N ALA A 206 13.75 6.38 -11.12
CA ALA A 206 12.57 6.37 -11.97
C ALA A 206 12.67 7.38 -13.12
N ASP A 207 12.25 6.95 -14.31
CA ASP A 207 12.11 7.80 -15.50
C ASP A 207 10.88 8.70 -15.34
N GLU A 208 11.08 10.03 -15.42
CA GLU A 208 10.01 11.01 -15.29
C GLU A 208 8.94 10.89 -16.39
N SER A 209 9.29 10.31 -17.54
CA SER A 209 8.37 10.10 -18.66
C SER A 209 7.55 8.81 -18.59
N ASP A 210 7.89 7.87 -17.68
CA ASP A 210 7.18 6.60 -17.52
C ASP A 210 6.25 6.65 -16.29
N PRO A 211 4.94 6.85 -16.46
CA PRO A 211 3.99 6.96 -15.35
C PRO A 211 3.87 5.67 -14.52
N ASP A 212 4.27 4.52 -15.06
CA ASP A 212 4.30 3.26 -14.31
C ASP A 212 5.40 3.22 -13.25
N GLN A 213 6.40 4.11 -13.35
CA GLN A 213 7.48 4.25 -12.36
C GLN A 213 7.16 5.26 -11.25
N TRP A 214 5.99 5.89 -11.31
CA TRP A 214 5.54 6.89 -10.34
C TRP A 214 4.26 6.47 -9.63
N SER A 215 4.09 6.98 -8.45
CA SER A 215 2.89 6.80 -7.65
C SER A 215 2.38 8.13 -7.11
N CYS A 216 1.06 8.26 -7.13
CA CYS A 216 0.34 9.35 -6.51
C CYS A 216 -0.12 8.91 -5.12
N ILE A 217 0.47 9.44 -4.05
CA ILE A 217 0.01 9.18 -2.69
C ILE A 217 -1.16 10.10 -2.40
N ALA A 218 -2.36 9.55 -2.28
CA ALA A 218 -3.54 10.27 -1.84
C ALA A 218 -3.53 10.38 -0.30
N VAL A 219 -3.48 11.62 0.20
CA VAL A 219 -3.46 11.93 1.65
C VAL A 219 -4.73 12.68 2.01
N PHE A 220 -5.44 12.19 3.04
CA PHE A 220 -6.69 12.78 3.53
C PHE A 220 -7.03 12.29 4.93
N ALA A 221 -8.09 12.85 5.52
CA ALA A 221 -8.67 12.33 6.76
C ALA A 221 -10.13 11.93 6.55
N ALA A 222 -10.58 10.86 7.25
CA ALA A 222 -12.00 10.55 7.38
C ALA A 222 -12.72 11.61 8.23
N VAL A 223 -14.02 11.84 8.02
CA VAL A 223 -14.85 12.76 8.82
C VAL A 223 -15.68 12.01 9.84
#